data_f38ce87ea842d87804c360ca802878f0
#
_entry.id   f38ce87ea842d87804c360ca802878f0
#
_cell.length_a   1.000
_cell.length_b   1.000
_cell.length_c   1.000
_cell.angle_alpha   90.00
_cell.angle_beta   90.00
_cell.angle_gamma   90.00
#
_symmetry.space_group_name_H-M   'P 1'
#
loop_
_entity.id
_entity.type
_entity.pdbx_description
1 polymer ?
#
loop_
_entity_poly.entity_id
_entity_poly.type
_entity_poly.pdbx_seq_one_letter_code
_entity_poly.pdbx_strand_id
1 'polypeptide(L)'
;RTHHHFLGKAAWRVKNVKGAIQVARRAGVELAVMGGTRLNLRRGLRWTWSRRVHFFGMVGGAQKNELLNASRGLIFPVRWHEPFGLAVIESLYFGCPVFSTPYGALPELVPAHCGQLSAHAQELADAIGRGGWSARACHEHVVQHFGAETMARAYLQVYERVLAGETLHAQHPVIQGVARDLPWGD
;
A
#
# COMPACT_ATOMS: atom_id res chain seq x y z
N ARG A 1 18.45 -6.68 2.62
CA ARG A 1 17.41 -5.84 1.96
C ARG A 1 18.04 -4.57 1.46
N THR A 2 17.76 -4.17 0.21
CA THR A 2 18.53 -3.14 -0.50
C THR A 2 17.70 -1.91 -0.88
N HIS A 3 16.41 -2.03 -1.09
CA HIS A 3 15.55 -0.98 -1.64
C HIS A 3 14.20 -0.91 -0.92
N HIS A 4 13.46 0.16 -1.11
CA HIS A 4 12.01 0.23 -0.89
C HIS A 4 11.28 -0.09 -2.18
N HIS A 5 9.99 -0.43 -2.11
CA HIS A 5 9.23 -0.71 -3.32
C HIS A 5 7.91 0.07 -3.38
N PHE A 6 7.41 0.21 -4.59
CA PHE A 6 6.05 0.58 -4.93
C PHE A 6 5.42 -0.58 -5.70
N LEU A 7 4.24 -1.00 -5.30
CA LEU A 7 3.51 -2.11 -5.94
C LEU A 7 2.13 -1.64 -6.38
N GLY A 8 1.92 -1.52 -7.70
CA GLY A 8 0.63 -1.11 -8.25
C GLY A 8 0.74 -0.50 -9.65
N LYS A 9 -0.40 -0.27 -10.29
CA LYS A 9 -0.45 0.33 -11.63
C LYS A 9 0.05 1.78 -11.60
N ALA A 10 1.36 1.98 -11.84
CA ALA A 10 2.02 3.29 -11.80
C ALA A 10 1.43 4.30 -12.81
N ALA A 11 0.70 3.83 -13.83
CA ALA A 11 -0.03 4.69 -14.77
C ALA A 11 -1.31 5.30 -14.18
N TRP A 12 -1.83 4.78 -13.08
CA TRP A 12 -3.03 5.30 -12.45
C TRP A 12 -2.66 6.48 -11.54
N ARG A 13 -3.23 7.64 -11.82
CA ARG A 13 -2.97 8.88 -11.08
C ARG A 13 -3.25 8.72 -9.58
N VAL A 14 -4.33 8.03 -9.23
CA VAL A 14 -4.74 7.79 -7.84
C VAL A 14 -3.78 6.89 -7.06
N LYS A 15 -2.98 6.05 -7.73
CA LYS A 15 -1.93 5.25 -7.08
C LYS A 15 -0.68 6.08 -6.75
N ASN A 16 -0.57 7.29 -7.29
CA ASN A 16 0.40 8.31 -6.91
C ASN A 16 1.87 7.86 -6.90
N VAL A 17 2.31 7.19 -7.96
CA VAL A 17 3.73 6.81 -8.08
C VAL A 17 4.68 8.02 -8.03
N LYS A 18 4.19 9.23 -8.42
CA LYS A 18 4.97 10.47 -8.27
C LYS A 18 5.26 10.78 -6.81
N GLY A 19 4.25 10.65 -5.94
CA GLY A 19 4.42 10.79 -4.49
C GLY A 19 5.36 9.74 -3.91
N ALA A 20 5.30 8.47 -4.35
CA ALA A 20 6.23 7.46 -3.92
C ALA A 20 7.69 7.78 -4.29
N ILE A 21 7.92 8.30 -5.51
CA ILE A 21 9.24 8.78 -5.95
C ILE A 21 9.70 9.98 -5.11
N GLN A 22 8.80 10.89 -4.77
CA GLN A 22 9.08 12.07 -3.94
C GLN A 22 9.52 11.64 -2.53
N VAL A 23 8.79 10.73 -1.88
CA VAL A 23 9.16 10.17 -0.57
C VAL A 23 10.51 9.49 -0.63
N ALA A 24 10.73 8.60 -1.61
CA ALA A 24 11.99 7.90 -1.77
C ALA A 24 13.19 8.84 -1.97
N ARG A 25 13.01 9.93 -2.74
CA ARG A 25 14.04 10.95 -2.95
C ARG A 25 14.36 11.71 -1.65
N ARG A 26 13.35 12.11 -0.88
CA ARG A 26 13.52 12.80 0.41
C ARG A 26 14.21 11.92 1.45
N ALA A 27 13.82 10.64 1.50
CA ALA A 27 14.44 9.66 2.37
C ALA A 27 15.83 9.19 1.89
N GLY A 28 16.27 9.56 0.68
CA GLY A 28 17.56 9.16 0.11
C GLY A 28 17.68 7.66 -0.22
N VAL A 29 16.55 6.98 -0.45
CA VAL A 29 16.50 5.52 -0.63
C VAL A 29 16.28 5.10 -2.10
N GLU A 30 16.71 3.88 -2.43
CA GLU A 30 16.40 3.23 -3.71
C GLU A 30 14.93 2.81 -3.75
N LEU A 31 14.26 2.98 -4.91
CA LEU A 31 12.87 2.61 -5.12
C LEU A 31 12.70 1.66 -6.32
N ALA A 32 12.23 0.45 -6.06
CA ALA A 32 11.77 -0.49 -7.07
C ALA A 32 10.28 -0.25 -7.38
N VAL A 33 9.95 0.15 -8.61
CA VAL A 33 8.56 0.38 -9.05
C VAL A 33 8.07 -0.85 -9.81
N MET A 34 7.16 -1.60 -9.20
CA MET A 34 6.50 -2.75 -9.78
C MET A 34 5.09 -2.35 -10.29
N GLY A 35 4.88 -2.45 -11.60
CA GLY A 35 3.59 -2.14 -12.23
C GLY A 35 3.58 -0.92 -13.14
N GLY A 36 4.70 -0.55 -13.75
CA GLY A 36 4.78 0.54 -14.71
C GLY A 36 6.15 0.72 -15.34
N THR A 37 6.27 1.70 -16.22
CA THR A 37 7.49 2.02 -16.96
C THR A 37 8.00 3.41 -16.62
N ARG A 38 9.30 3.65 -16.88
CA ARG A 38 9.95 4.95 -16.66
C ARG A 38 9.31 6.08 -17.48
N LEU A 39 8.90 5.76 -18.70
CA LEU A 39 8.17 6.66 -19.60
C LEU A 39 6.70 6.22 -19.68
N ASN A 40 5.78 7.10 -19.33
CA ASN A 40 4.34 6.89 -19.52
C ASN A 40 3.77 7.99 -20.41
N LEU A 41 3.24 7.58 -21.59
CA LEU A 41 2.62 8.50 -22.55
C LEU A 41 1.09 8.41 -22.55
N ARG A 42 0.51 7.28 -22.08
CA ARG A 42 -0.92 7.00 -22.26
C ARG A 42 -1.85 7.70 -21.27
N ARG A 43 -1.36 8.06 -20.08
CA ARG A 43 -2.16 8.68 -18.99
C ARG A 43 -1.44 9.85 -18.34
N GLY A 44 -0.92 10.75 -19.18
CA GLY A 44 -0.13 11.90 -18.79
C GLY A 44 1.37 11.64 -18.93
N LEU A 45 2.08 12.62 -19.49
CA LEU A 45 3.53 12.54 -19.70
C LEU A 45 4.24 12.48 -18.34
N ARG A 46 4.97 11.37 -18.14
CA ARG A 46 5.84 11.20 -16.97
C ARG A 46 7.17 10.65 -17.41
N TRP A 47 8.20 11.39 -17.14
CA TRP A 47 9.59 10.98 -17.32
C TRP A 47 10.31 11.03 -15.96
N THR A 48 11.03 9.98 -15.59
CA THR A 48 11.75 9.91 -14.32
C THR A 48 13.25 9.83 -14.58
N TRP A 49 13.98 10.88 -14.21
CA TRP A 49 15.45 10.98 -14.39
C TRP A 49 16.25 10.39 -13.22
N SER A 50 15.61 10.08 -12.09
CA SER A 50 16.33 9.60 -10.92
C SER A 50 17.01 8.24 -11.19
N ARG A 51 18.32 8.17 -10.89
CA ARG A 51 19.10 6.92 -10.96
C ARG A 51 18.70 5.92 -9.87
N ARG A 52 18.10 6.40 -8.75
CA ARG A 52 17.66 5.57 -7.62
C ARG A 52 16.25 4.99 -7.81
N VAL A 53 15.61 5.20 -8.95
CA VAL A 53 14.27 4.69 -9.22
C VAL A 53 14.33 3.70 -10.37
N HIS A 54 14.03 2.44 -10.08
CA HIS A 54 14.10 1.32 -11.01
C HIS A 54 12.69 0.81 -11.34
N PHE A 55 12.34 0.75 -12.62
CA PHE A 55 11.04 0.29 -13.08
C PHE A 55 11.15 -1.13 -13.63
N PHE A 56 10.37 -2.05 -13.09
CA PHE A 56 10.37 -3.47 -13.44
C PHE A 56 9.20 -3.89 -14.33
N GLY A 57 8.35 -2.94 -14.74
CA GLY A 57 7.14 -3.27 -15.51
C GLY A 57 6.10 -4.00 -14.67
N MET A 58 5.28 -4.79 -15.33
CA MET A 58 4.31 -5.68 -14.67
C MET A 58 5.03 -6.98 -14.31
N VAL A 59 5.31 -7.17 -13.04
CA VAL A 59 5.97 -8.36 -12.51
C VAL A 59 4.99 -9.24 -11.73
N GLY A 60 5.21 -10.54 -11.74
CA GLY A 60 4.44 -11.54 -11.00
C GLY A 60 5.31 -12.74 -10.62
N GLY A 61 4.71 -13.73 -9.96
CA GLY A 61 5.38 -14.97 -9.60
C GLY A 61 6.68 -14.78 -8.84
N ALA A 62 7.71 -15.56 -9.18
CA ALA A 62 9.01 -15.57 -8.52
C ALA A 62 9.71 -14.21 -8.52
N GLN A 63 9.71 -13.50 -9.64
CA GLN A 63 10.36 -12.19 -9.75
C GLN A 63 9.75 -11.16 -8.78
N LYS A 64 8.41 -11.11 -8.65
CA LYS A 64 7.75 -10.25 -7.66
C LYS A 64 8.18 -10.62 -6.24
N ASN A 65 8.18 -11.91 -5.92
CA ASN A 65 8.52 -12.40 -4.60
C ASN A 65 9.99 -12.09 -4.23
N GLU A 66 10.91 -12.22 -5.15
CA GLU A 66 12.32 -11.85 -4.96
C GLU A 66 12.47 -10.35 -4.65
N LEU A 67 11.79 -9.48 -5.43
CA LEU A 67 11.82 -8.04 -5.21
C LEU A 67 11.21 -7.66 -3.85
N LEU A 68 10.09 -8.28 -3.45
CA LEU A 68 9.47 -8.05 -2.14
C LEU A 68 10.38 -8.53 -1.00
N ASN A 69 10.98 -9.71 -1.12
CA ASN A 69 11.87 -10.27 -0.10
C ASN A 69 13.16 -9.44 0.10
N ALA A 70 13.66 -8.84 -0.98
CA ALA A 70 14.81 -7.94 -0.94
C ALA A 70 14.46 -6.51 -0.49
N SER A 71 13.17 -6.19 -0.30
CA SER A 71 12.71 -4.86 0.04
C SER A 71 12.77 -4.56 1.53
N ARG A 72 13.00 -3.29 1.87
CA ARG A 72 12.97 -2.72 3.23
C ARG A 72 11.59 -2.21 3.64
N GLY A 73 10.69 -1.91 2.67
CA GLY A 73 9.35 -1.39 2.96
C GLY A 73 8.60 -0.96 1.69
N LEU A 74 7.29 -0.85 1.81
CA LEU A 74 6.40 -0.37 0.77
C LEU A 74 6.17 1.14 0.91
N ILE A 75 6.34 1.90 -0.18
CA ILE A 75 5.94 3.31 -0.27
C ILE A 75 4.72 3.39 -1.18
N PHE A 76 3.53 3.65 -0.59
CA PHE A 76 2.24 3.53 -1.27
C PHE A 76 1.30 4.71 -0.97
N PRO A 77 1.67 5.96 -1.33
CA PRO A 77 0.94 7.18 -1.00
C PRO A 77 -0.25 7.41 -1.92
N VAL A 78 -1.23 6.54 -1.90
CA VAL A 78 -2.44 6.60 -2.75
C VAL A 78 -3.27 7.85 -2.48
N ARG A 79 -3.99 8.34 -3.50
CA ARG A 79 -4.88 9.50 -3.43
C ARG A 79 -6.33 9.13 -3.72
N TRP A 80 -6.75 8.00 -3.21
CA TRP A 80 -8.12 7.50 -3.29
C TRP A 80 -8.43 6.65 -2.06
N HIS A 81 -9.69 6.39 -1.83
CA HIS A 81 -10.10 5.42 -0.81
C HIS A 81 -9.74 4.02 -1.31
N GLU A 82 -8.64 3.46 -0.80
CA GLU A 82 -8.22 2.11 -1.14
C GLU A 82 -9.23 1.10 -0.59
N PRO A 83 -9.88 0.28 -1.40
CA PRO A 83 -10.96 -0.60 -0.92
C PRO A 83 -10.48 -1.69 0.03
N PHE A 84 -9.30 -2.27 -0.23
CA PHE A 84 -8.67 -3.29 0.62
C PHE A 84 -7.16 -3.09 0.72
N GLY A 85 -6.42 -3.10 -0.38
CA GLY A 85 -4.97 -2.90 -0.37
C GLY A 85 -4.15 -4.19 -0.41
N LEU A 86 -4.39 -5.07 -1.39
CA LEU A 86 -3.61 -6.31 -1.56
C LEU A 86 -2.09 -6.06 -1.58
N ALA A 87 -1.62 -4.95 -2.18
CA ALA A 87 -0.22 -4.59 -2.18
C ALA A 87 0.34 -4.39 -0.77
N VAL A 88 -0.48 -3.88 0.16
CA VAL A 88 -0.13 -3.70 1.58
C VAL A 88 0.01 -5.05 2.27
N ILE A 89 -1.00 -5.92 2.13
CA ILE A 89 -0.99 -7.25 2.74
C ILE A 89 0.18 -8.09 2.22
N GLU A 90 0.41 -8.11 0.89
CA GLU A 90 1.55 -8.80 0.31
C GLU A 90 2.88 -8.28 0.87
N SER A 91 3.03 -6.96 0.98
CA SER A 91 4.26 -6.34 1.49
C SER A 91 4.51 -6.66 2.96
N LEU A 92 3.49 -6.55 3.80
CA LEU A 92 3.57 -6.90 5.22
C LEU A 92 3.87 -8.39 5.41
N TYR A 93 3.30 -9.28 4.57
CA TYR A 93 3.61 -10.71 4.60
C TYR A 93 5.09 -11.00 4.38
N PHE A 94 5.76 -10.25 3.49
CA PHE A 94 7.22 -10.30 3.31
C PHE A 94 8.00 -9.55 4.40
N GLY A 95 7.32 -9.07 5.45
CA GLY A 95 7.93 -8.34 6.54
C GLY A 95 8.43 -6.94 6.12
N CYS A 96 7.75 -6.31 5.18
CA CYS A 96 8.04 -4.96 4.72
C CYS A 96 7.07 -3.98 5.39
N PRO A 97 7.53 -3.07 6.27
CA PRO A 97 6.69 -2.00 6.81
C PRO A 97 6.12 -1.12 5.69
N VAL A 98 4.99 -0.47 5.97
CA VAL A 98 4.22 0.29 4.99
C VAL A 98 4.23 1.79 5.31
N PHE A 99 4.57 2.59 4.31
CA PHE A 99 4.55 4.06 4.34
C PHE A 99 3.51 4.54 3.35
N SER A 100 2.33 4.93 3.85
CA SER A 100 1.16 5.19 3.01
C SER A 100 0.32 6.36 3.52
N THR A 101 -0.72 6.72 2.75
CA THR A 101 -1.74 7.69 3.16
C THR A 101 -2.82 7.01 4.03
N PRO A 102 -3.55 7.78 4.88
CA PRO A 102 -4.58 7.23 5.74
C PRO A 102 -5.96 7.14 5.05
N TYR A 103 -6.00 6.63 3.79
CA TYR A 103 -7.23 6.66 3.00
C TYR A 103 -7.83 5.27 2.77
N GLY A 104 -9.16 5.17 2.89
CA GLY A 104 -9.91 3.92 2.73
C GLY A 104 -9.57 2.92 3.82
N ALA A 105 -9.31 1.67 3.46
CA ALA A 105 -8.98 0.59 4.38
C ALA A 105 -7.57 0.67 4.99
N LEU A 106 -6.72 1.58 4.54
CA LEU A 106 -5.30 1.62 4.96
C LEU A 106 -5.09 1.77 6.48
N PRO A 107 -5.90 2.58 7.22
CA PRO A 107 -5.79 2.64 8.68
C PRO A 107 -6.10 1.33 9.40
N GLU A 108 -6.94 0.48 8.82
CA GLU A 108 -7.27 -0.84 9.36
C GLU A 108 -6.15 -1.86 9.10
N LEU A 109 -5.43 -1.71 7.99
CA LEU A 109 -4.39 -2.64 7.56
C LEU A 109 -3.02 -2.36 8.18
N VAL A 110 -2.72 -1.10 8.51
CA VAL A 110 -1.38 -0.64 8.90
C VAL A 110 -1.40 -0.06 10.29
N PRO A 111 -1.34 -0.89 11.33
CA PRO A 111 -1.16 -0.40 12.71
C PRO A 111 0.24 0.22 12.88
N ALA A 112 0.43 1.02 13.91
CA ALA A 112 1.65 1.79 14.14
C ALA A 112 2.95 0.93 14.18
N HIS A 113 2.86 -0.33 14.61
CA HIS A 113 4.00 -1.25 14.62
C HIS A 113 4.32 -1.87 13.24
N CYS A 114 3.46 -1.64 12.23
CA CYS A 114 3.63 -2.12 10.85
C CYS A 114 3.98 -1.02 9.85
N GLY A 115 4.03 0.25 10.26
CA GLY A 115 4.36 1.33 9.36
C GLY A 115 3.92 2.71 9.83
N GLN A 116 3.89 3.66 8.90
CA GLN A 116 3.47 5.04 9.12
C GLN A 116 2.45 5.46 8.08
N LEU A 117 1.36 6.08 8.52
CA LEU A 117 0.36 6.71 7.67
C LEU A 117 0.46 8.23 7.76
N SER A 118 0.57 8.90 6.62
CA SER A 118 0.51 10.35 6.50
C SER A 118 0.16 10.79 5.08
N ALA A 119 -0.52 11.93 4.95
CA ALA A 119 -0.76 12.59 3.67
C ALA A 119 0.40 13.51 3.25
N HIS A 120 1.50 13.57 4.00
CA HIS A 120 2.65 14.42 3.76
C HIS A 120 3.91 13.62 3.42
N ALA A 121 4.53 13.97 2.29
CA ALA A 121 5.72 13.27 1.80
C ALA A 121 6.89 13.33 2.77
N GLN A 122 7.06 14.46 3.48
CA GLN A 122 8.16 14.63 4.43
C GLN A 122 8.00 13.71 5.64
N GLU A 123 6.80 13.61 6.21
CA GLU A 123 6.54 12.75 7.36
C GLU A 123 6.81 11.27 7.06
N LEU A 124 6.44 10.81 5.85
CA LEU A 124 6.76 9.44 5.41
C LEU A 124 8.26 9.24 5.20
N ALA A 125 8.96 10.23 4.66
CA ALA A 125 10.40 10.17 4.48
C ALA A 125 11.15 10.14 5.83
N ASP A 126 10.73 10.96 6.79
CA ASP A 126 11.29 10.98 8.14
C ASP A 126 11.05 9.64 8.86
N ALA A 127 9.86 9.05 8.67
CA ALA A 127 9.53 7.74 9.20
C ALA A 127 10.46 6.65 8.65
N ILE A 128 10.72 6.66 7.34
CA ILE A 128 11.69 5.74 6.69
C ILE A 128 13.08 5.93 7.32
N GLY A 129 13.51 7.17 7.54
CA GLY A 129 14.80 7.49 8.14
C GLY A 129 14.92 7.05 9.60
N ARG A 130 13.86 7.18 10.39
CA ARG A 130 13.83 6.71 11.80
C ARG A 130 13.95 5.18 11.89
N GLY A 131 13.34 4.45 10.98
CA GLY A 131 13.27 2.99 11.07
C GLY A 131 12.49 2.50 12.29
N GLY A 132 12.85 1.32 12.81
CA GLY A 132 12.32 0.79 14.07
C GLY A 132 11.19 -0.25 13.90
N TRP A 133 10.76 -0.55 12.68
CA TRP A 133 9.76 -1.59 12.44
C TRP A 133 10.38 -2.98 12.35
N SER A 134 9.71 -3.94 13.00
CA SER A 134 10.10 -5.35 12.97
C SER A 134 9.48 -6.06 11.77
N ALA A 135 10.34 -6.66 10.93
CA ALA A 135 9.87 -7.47 9.81
C ALA A 135 9.02 -8.66 10.28
N ARG A 136 9.38 -9.24 11.42
CA ARG A 136 8.62 -10.34 12.05
C ARG A 136 7.23 -9.87 12.48
N ALA A 137 7.12 -8.71 13.14
CA ALA A 137 5.84 -8.18 13.58
C ALA A 137 4.92 -7.86 12.39
N CYS A 138 5.46 -7.31 11.29
CA CYS A 138 4.69 -7.10 10.06
C CYS A 138 4.13 -8.41 9.48
N HIS A 139 4.96 -9.45 9.44
CA HIS A 139 4.55 -10.77 8.94
C HIS A 139 3.49 -11.41 9.84
N GLU A 140 3.73 -11.45 11.14
CA GLU A 140 2.80 -12.03 12.13
C GLU A 140 1.44 -11.33 12.11
N HIS A 141 1.42 -10.01 11.97
CA HIS A 141 0.18 -9.24 11.83
C HIS A 141 -0.69 -9.74 10.66
N VAL A 142 -0.09 -9.96 9.50
CA VAL A 142 -0.84 -10.46 8.32
C VAL A 142 -1.30 -11.90 8.53
N VAL A 143 -0.43 -12.77 9.02
CA VAL A 143 -0.78 -14.18 9.22
C VAL A 143 -1.94 -14.32 10.22
N GLN A 144 -1.96 -13.51 11.27
CA GLN A 144 -3.00 -13.56 12.30
C GLN A 144 -4.34 -12.99 11.84
N HIS A 145 -4.32 -11.91 11.05
CA HIS A 145 -5.55 -11.13 10.77
C HIS A 145 -6.08 -11.26 9.35
N PHE A 146 -5.24 -11.59 8.36
CA PHE A 146 -5.60 -11.56 6.93
C PHE A 146 -5.41 -12.90 6.21
N GLY A 147 -5.29 -13.99 6.96
CA GLY A 147 -5.25 -15.34 6.39
C GLY A 147 -6.60 -15.76 5.80
N ALA A 148 -6.57 -16.67 4.81
CA ALA A 148 -7.79 -17.18 4.17
C ALA A 148 -8.74 -17.85 5.18
N GLU A 149 -8.22 -18.53 6.18
CA GLU A 149 -9.03 -19.17 7.23
C GLU A 149 -9.74 -18.14 8.10
N THR A 150 -9.04 -17.06 8.52
CA THR A 150 -9.62 -15.95 9.29
C THR A 150 -10.75 -15.28 8.50
N MET A 151 -10.52 -15.02 7.21
CA MET A 151 -11.54 -14.49 6.30
C MET A 151 -12.76 -15.43 6.21
N ALA A 152 -12.53 -16.72 5.98
CA ALA A 152 -13.62 -17.70 5.83
C ALA A 152 -14.48 -17.78 7.09
N ARG A 153 -13.87 -17.83 8.28
CA ARG A 153 -14.59 -17.82 9.55
C ARG A 153 -15.45 -16.56 9.73
N ALA A 154 -14.92 -15.39 9.40
CA ALA A 154 -15.67 -14.14 9.50
C ALA A 154 -16.88 -14.13 8.55
N TYR A 155 -16.72 -14.63 7.31
CA TYR A 155 -17.83 -14.75 6.36
C TYR A 155 -18.89 -15.75 6.84
N LEU A 156 -18.50 -16.89 7.41
CA LEU A 156 -19.46 -17.88 7.95
C LEU A 156 -20.31 -17.28 9.07
N GLN A 157 -19.71 -16.53 10.00
CA GLN A 157 -20.46 -15.82 11.06
C GLN A 157 -21.49 -14.83 10.48
N VAL A 158 -21.12 -14.10 9.43
CA VAL A 158 -22.03 -13.18 8.75
C VAL A 158 -23.16 -13.94 8.05
N TYR A 159 -22.85 -15.07 7.39
CA TYR A 159 -23.87 -15.90 6.75
C TYR A 159 -24.87 -16.50 7.75
N GLU A 160 -24.40 -16.96 8.91
CA GLU A 160 -25.28 -17.46 9.99
C GLU A 160 -26.27 -16.38 10.45
N ARG A 161 -25.81 -15.14 10.64
CA ARG A 161 -26.68 -14.01 11.00
C ARG A 161 -27.72 -13.70 9.92
N VAL A 162 -27.32 -13.69 8.65
CA VAL A 162 -28.25 -13.48 7.52
C VAL A 162 -29.28 -14.60 7.42
N LEU A 163 -28.86 -15.85 7.61
CA LEU A 163 -29.75 -17.02 7.62
C LEU A 163 -30.73 -16.99 8.79
N ALA A 164 -30.34 -16.40 9.92
CA ALA A 164 -31.23 -16.14 11.06
C ALA A 164 -32.19 -14.97 10.83
N GLY A 165 -32.15 -14.33 9.66
CA GLY A 165 -33.03 -13.19 9.30
C GLY A 165 -32.55 -11.84 9.82
N GLU A 166 -31.30 -11.73 10.30
CA GLU A 166 -30.75 -10.45 10.75
C GLU A 166 -30.42 -9.54 9.56
N THR A 167 -30.68 -8.24 9.76
CA THR A 167 -30.19 -7.18 8.88
C THR A 167 -28.81 -6.73 9.34
N LEU A 168 -27.78 -6.83 8.47
CA LEU A 168 -26.40 -6.51 8.82
C LEU A 168 -26.16 -5.01 9.05
N HIS A 169 -26.96 -4.16 8.44
CA HIS A 169 -26.87 -2.70 8.58
C HIS A 169 -28.22 -2.13 8.97
N ALA A 170 -28.25 -1.35 10.05
CA ALA A 170 -29.48 -0.71 10.54
C ALA A 170 -30.01 0.38 9.57
N GLN A 171 -29.13 0.95 8.75
CA GLN A 171 -29.46 1.99 7.77
C GLN A 171 -28.96 1.60 6.38
N HIS A 172 -29.70 2.02 5.35
CA HIS A 172 -29.25 1.84 3.97
C HIS A 172 -27.95 2.62 3.70
N PRO A 173 -27.01 2.05 2.92
CA PRO A 173 -25.80 2.77 2.53
C PRO A 173 -26.16 4.06 1.78
N VAL A 174 -25.54 5.17 2.17
CA VAL A 174 -25.73 6.48 1.55
C VAL A 174 -24.43 6.88 0.88
N ILE A 175 -24.49 7.31 -0.39
CA ILE A 175 -23.33 7.84 -1.10
C ILE A 175 -22.95 9.18 -0.49
N GLN A 176 -21.80 9.23 0.15
CA GLN A 176 -21.19 10.50 0.55
C GLN A 176 -20.39 11.07 -0.64
N GLY A 177 -20.30 12.41 -0.72
CA GLY A 177 -19.57 13.07 -1.81
C GLY A 177 -18.14 12.53 -1.95
N VAL A 178 -17.79 12.04 -3.14
CA VAL A 178 -16.47 11.42 -3.40
C VAL A 178 -15.54 12.47 -3.95
N ALA A 179 -14.51 12.84 -3.20
CA ALA A 179 -13.37 13.59 -3.76
C ALA A 179 -12.60 12.70 -4.74
N ARG A 180 -12.45 13.16 -6.00
CA ARG A 180 -11.75 12.40 -7.05
C ARG A 180 -10.26 12.20 -6.76
N ASP A 181 -9.61 13.18 -6.13
CA ASP A 181 -8.21 13.15 -5.70
C ASP A 181 -8.12 13.60 -4.24
N LEU A 182 -7.75 12.68 -3.36
CA LEU A 182 -7.54 13.01 -1.96
C LEU A 182 -6.23 13.79 -1.73
N PRO A 183 -6.12 14.58 -0.65
CA PRO A 183 -4.95 15.42 -0.37
C PRO A 183 -3.63 14.64 -0.39
N TRP A 184 -2.59 15.32 -0.88
CA TRP A 184 -1.21 14.89 -0.81
C TRP A 184 -0.34 16.14 -0.74
N GLY A 185 0.39 16.31 0.35
CA GLY A 185 1.25 17.45 0.63
C GLY A 185 2.75 17.15 0.54
N ASP A 186 3.50 18.20 0.46
CA ASP A 186 4.98 18.18 0.54
C ASP A 186 5.47 18.00 1.97
#